data_635cbd0c10289e55a0dbceb7cdcac231
#
_entry.id   635cbd0c10289e55a0dbceb7cdcac231
#
_cell.length_a   1.000
_cell.length_b   1.000
_cell.length_c   1.000
_cell.angle_alpha   90.00
_cell.angle_beta   90.00
_cell.angle_gamma   90.00
#
_symmetry.space_group_name_H-M   'P 1'
#
loop_
_entity.id
_entity.type
_entity.pdbx_description
1 polymer ?
#
loop_
_entity_poly.entity_id
_entity_poly.type
_entity_poly.pdbx_seq_one_letter_code
_entity_poly.pdbx_strand_id
1 'polypeptide(L)'
;VLYGQVSPGGVVVMTSKRPTAQSIHEVKFSTGNRHLAETAFDFGGKLNDDNTLFYRLNGIARTEHEFVKDSKQQRVAIAPAFTWLPNEDTSFTLLTSYQNDPKAGSRNFLPRAGTLFPTSAGYVPYDFNISEPSFNKSRREQASIGYSFEHNFSDALSFTQNLRFTHRDEDYKYLVYNVNSKVNDHTVTRMAQHETQMTNEFGVDNQLKGLFDTGEVKHTVLG
;
A
#
# COMPACT_ATOMS: atom_id res chain seq x y z
N VAL A 1 -15.05 -9.60 14.13
CA VAL A 1 -14.47 -8.29 13.84
C VAL A 1 -13.79 -8.37 12.49
N LEU A 2 -14.42 -7.84 11.43
CA LEU A 2 -13.98 -7.96 10.03
C LEU A 2 -12.61 -7.32 9.71
N TYR A 3 -12.13 -6.41 10.56
CA TYR A 3 -10.91 -5.63 10.30
C TYR A 3 -9.82 -5.82 11.37
N GLY A 4 -9.99 -6.80 12.25
CA GLY A 4 -9.04 -7.08 13.33
C GLY A 4 -8.98 -5.96 14.37
N GLN A 5 -7.86 -5.89 15.08
CA GLN A 5 -7.61 -4.85 16.07
C GLN A 5 -7.12 -3.57 15.37
N VAL A 6 -7.87 -2.47 15.51
CA VAL A 6 -7.58 -1.19 14.86
C VAL A 6 -7.37 -0.09 15.89
N SER A 7 -6.61 0.95 15.50
CA SER A 7 -6.41 2.14 16.32
C SER A 7 -7.71 2.97 16.45
N PRO A 8 -7.96 3.65 17.59
CA PRO A 8 -9.12 4.54 17.78
C PRO A 8 -9.22 5.68 16.75
N GLY A 9 -8.13 6.02 16.08
CA GLY A 9 -8.08 7.10 15.09
C GLY A 9 -8.73 6.78 13.74
N GLY A 10 -9.11 5.53 13.50
CA GLY A 10 -9.72 5.07 12.25
C GLY A 10 -8.91 4.01 11.51
N VAL A 11 -9.49 3.48 10.44
CA VAL A 11 -8.86 2.48 9.58
C VAL A 11 -9.00 2.87 8.10
N VAL A 12 -7.92 2.68 7.33
CA VAL A 12 -7.94 2.77 5.87
C VAL A 12 -7.91 1.35 5.32
N VAL A 13 -9.00 0.94 4.69
CA VAL A 13 -9.12 -0.39 4.07
C VAL A 13 -8.74 -0.29 2.60
N MET A 14 -7.69 -1.01 2.21
CA MET A 14 -7.27 -1.12 0.82
C MET A 14 -7.65 -2.49 0.26
N THR A 15 -8.38 -2.49 -0.85
CA THR A 15 -8.78 -3.72 -1.55
C THR A 15 -8.05 -3.86 -2.86
N SER A 16 -7.63 -5.08 -3.20
CA SER A 16 -7.04 -5.39 -4.51
C SER A 16 -8.12 -5.29 -5.60
N LYS A 17 -7.75 -4.79 -6.77
CA LYS A 17 -8.60 -4.86 -7.96
C LYS A 17 -8.82 -6.32 -8.34
N ARG A 18 -10.08 -6.73 -8.44
CA ARG A 18 -10.44 -8.11 -8.78
C ARG A 18 -10.74 -8.24 -10.28
N PRO A 19 -10.49 -9.42 -10.87
CA PRO A 19 -10.97 -9.76 -12.21
C PRO A 19 -12.50 -9.62 -12.33
N THR A 20 -12.94 -9.21 -13.51
CA THR A 20 -14.36 -9.07 -13.85
C THR A 20 -14.61 -9.58 -15.27
N ALA A 21 -15.87 -9.89 -15.60
CA ALA A 21 -16.25 -10.28 -16.95
C ALA A 21 -16.15 -9.12 -17.97
N GLN A 22 -16.18 -7.87 -17.46
CA GLN A 22 -16.04 -6.69 -18.30
C GLN A 22 -14.58 -6.54 -18.77
N SER A 23 -14.40 -6.34 -20.07
CA SER A 23 -13.09 -6.02 -20.65
C SER A 23 -12.65 -4.62 -20.22
N ILE A 24 -11.44 -4.52 -19.71
CA ILE A 24 -10.79 -3.29 -19.24
C ILE A 24 -9.49 -3.12 -19.99
N HIS A 25 -9.31 -1.97 -20.63
CA HIS A 25 -8.12 -1.60 -21.38
C HIS A 25 -7.83 -0.13 -21.13
N GLU A 26 -7.13 0.15 -20.05
CA GLU A 26 -6.79 1.51 -19.66
C GLU A 26 -5.28 1.69 -19.59
N VAL A 27 -4.79 2.76 -20.20
CA VAL A 27 -3.43 3.29 -20.02
C VAL A 27 -3.55 4.75 -19.69
N LYS A 28 -2.89 5.18 -18.62
CA LYS A 28 -2.93 6.54 -18.11
C LYS A 28 -1.52 7.09 -18.04
N PHE A 29 -1.35 8.31 -18.54
CA PHE A 29 -0.15 9.10 -18.38
C PHE A 29 -0.48 10.35 -17.58
N SER A 30 0.32 10.67 -16.58
CA SER A 30 0.14 11.85 -15.75
C SER A 30 1.47 12.60 -15.64
N THR A 31 1.40 13.91 -15.71
CA THR A 31 2.52 14.81 -15.47
C THR A 31 2.06 15.97 -14.62
N GLY A 32 2.97 16.62 -13.92
CA GLY A 32 2.64 17.73 -13.04
C GLY A 32 3.87 18.49 -12.57
N ASN A 33 3.66 19.39 -11.61
CA ASN A 33 4.75 20.10 -10.97
C ASN A 33 5.69 19.13 -10.24
N ARG A 34 6.86 19.61 -9.81
CA ARG A 34 7.94 18.83 -9.18
C ARG A 34 8.41 17.63 -10.02
N HIS A 35 8.39 17.77 -11.35
CA HIS A 35 8.80 16.73 -12.30
C HIS A 35 8.03 15.41 -12.13
N LEU A 36 6.74 15.50 -11.78
CA LEU A 36 5.88 14.32 -11.75
C LEU A 36 5.80 13.71 -13.16
N ALA A 37 6.15 12.45 -13.25
CA ALA A 37 5.90 11.60 -14.41
C ALA A 37 5.35 10.25 -13.91
N GLU A 38 4.20 9.88 -14.41
CA GLU A 38 3.51 8.65 -14.03
C GLU A 38 2.93 7.98 -15.27
N THR A 39 3.09 6.67 -15.34
CA THR A 39 2.38 5.80 -16.27
C THR A 39 1.70 4.71 -15.46
N ALA A 40 0.41 4.51 -15.69
CA ALA A 40 -0.37 3.43 -15.09
C ALA A 40 -1.14 2.69 -16.18
N PHE A 41 -1.39 1.42 -15.94
CA PHE A 41 -2.23 0.60 -16.81
C PHE A 41 -3.16 -0.29 -15.99
N ASP A 42 -4.28 -0.68 -16.61
CA ASP A 42 -5.26 -1.59 -16.05
C ASP A 42 -5.89 -2.39 -17.20
N PHE A 43 -5.60 -3.68 -17.24
CA PHE A 43 -6.12 -4.61 -18.23
C PHE A 43 -6.87 -5.73 -17.53
N GLY A 44 -8.01 -6.14 -18.06
CA GLY A 44 -8.81 -7.20 -17.49
C GLY A 44 -9.87 -7.70 -18.44
N GLY A 45 -10.43 -8.85 -18.12
CA GLY A 45 -11.49 -9.47 -18.88
C GLY A 45 -11.50 -10.97 -18.76
N LYS A 46 -12.20 -11.60 -19.68
CA LYS A 46 -12.33 -13.05 -19.80
C LYS A 46 -11.09 -13.67 -20.44
N LEU A 47 -10.72 -14.87 -20.00
CA LEU A 47 -9.67 -15.69 -20.62
C LEU A 47 -10.23 -16.84 -21.47
N ASN A 48 -11.51 -17.19 -21.29
CA ASN A 48 -12.17 -18.25 -22.03
C ASN A 48 -13.61 -17.87 -22.43
N ASP A 49 -14.16 -18.58 -23.38
CA ASP A 49 -15.51 -18.36 -23.89
C ASP A 49 -16.62 -18.82 -22.91
N ASP A 50 -16.30 -19.80 -22.07
CA ASP A 50 -17.23 -20.35 -21.06
C ASP A 50 -17.47 -19.41 -19.85
N ASN A 51 -16.80 -18.27 -19.81
CA ASN A 51 -16.89 -17.30 -18.72
C ASN A 51 -16.55 -17.88 -17.34
N THR A 52 -15.63 -18.83 -17.31
CA THR A 52 -15.15 -19.44 -16.04
C THR A 52 -13.80 -18.92 -15.59
N LEU A 53 -13.05 -18.25 -16.49
CA LEU A 53 -11.72 -17.73 -16.21
C LEU A 53 -11.63 -16.24 -16.53
N PHE A 54 -11.12 -15.47 -15.55
CA PHE A 54 -10.96 -14.02 -15.68
C PHE A 54 -9.59 -13.59 -15.18
N TYR A 55 -9.08 -12.51 -15.73
CA TYR A 55 -7.82 -11.91 -15.29
C TYR A 55 -7.97 -10.42 -15.03
N ARG A 56 -7.09 -9.90 -14.20
CA ARG A 56 -6.83 -8.48 -14.04
C ARG A 56 -5.34 -8.26 -13.88
N LEU A 57 -4.79 -7.35 -14.64
CA LEU A 57 -3.40 -6.95 -14.56
C LEU A 57 -3.34 -5.43 -14.49
N ASN A 58 -2.89 -4.90 -13.37
CA ASN A 58 -2.71 -3.47 -13.23
C ASN A 58 -1.31 -3.15 -12.71
N GLY A 59 -0.83 -1.96 -13.03
CA GLY A 59 0.49 -1.52 -12.61
C GLY A 59 0.68 -0.03 -12.75
N ILE A 60 1.75 0.46 -12.13
CA ILE A 60 2.13 1.85 -12.11
C ILE A 60 3.65 1.98 -12.09
N ALA A 61 4.17 2.96 -12.83
CA ALA A 61 5.52 3.47 -12.70
C ALA A 61 5.44 4.98 -12.50
N ARG A 62 6.03 5.48 -11.41
CA ARG A 62 5.94 6.88 -11.01
C ARG A 62 7.27 7.40 -10.51
N THR A 63 7.58 8.64 -10.84
CA THR A 63 8.66 9.43 -10.25
C THR A 63 8.19 10.86 -10.01
N GLU A 64 8.59 11.44 -8.89
CA GLU A 64 8.32 12.85 -8.58
C GLU A 64 9.35 13.37 -7.58
N HIS A 65 9.68 14.65 -7.65
CA HIS A 65 10.47 15.33 -6.62
C HIS A 65 9.57 15.74 -5.47
N GLU A 66 10.04 15.61 -4.25
CA GLU A 66 9.35 16.14 -3.08
C GLU A 66 9.51 17.66 -2.97
N PHE A 67 8.77 18.28 -2.07
CA PHE A 67 9.00 19.69 -1.75
C PHE A 67 10.32 19.88 -0.99
N VAL A 68 10.80 18.86 -0.28
CA VAL A 68 12.12 18.86 0.38
C VAL A 68 13.20 18.77 -0.68
N LYS A 69 14.14 19.70 -0.63
CA LYS A 69 15.24 19.80 -1.59
C LYS A 69 16.04 18.49 -1.66
N ASP A 70 16.45 18.12 -2.88
CA ASP A 70 17.25 16.93 -3.17
C ASP A 70 16.58 15.60 -2.74
N SER A 71 15.26 15.62 -2.62
CA SER A 71 14.45 14.44 -2.33
C SER A 71 13.50 14.10 -3.45
N LYS A 72 13.29 12.80 -3.68
CA LYS A 72 12.32 12.30 -4.66
C LYS A 72 11.70 10.97 -4.25
N GLN A 73 10.54 10.70 -4.83
CA GLN A 73 9.85 9.42 -4.73
C GLN A 73 9.87 8.71 -6.08
N GLN A 74 10.09 7.42 -6.05
CA GLN A 74 10.00 6.54 -7.21
C GLN A 74 9.28 5.27 -6.83
N ARG A 75 8.36 4.82 -7.65
CA ARG A 75 7.59 3.59 -7.46
C ARG A 75 7.41 2.85 -8.76
N VAL A 76 7.59 1.54 -8.71
CA VAL A 76 7.10 0.60 -9.70
C VAL A 76 6.28 -0.45 -8.96
N ALA A 77 5.06 -0.68 -9.41
CA ALA A 77 4.20 -1.73 -8.84
C ALA A 77 3.41 -2.44 -9.93
N ILE A 78 3.14 -3.72 -9.70
CA ILE A 78 2.33 -4.58 -10.55
C ILE A 78 1.48 -5.49 -9.68
N ALA A 79 0.23 -5.71 -10.06
CA ALA A 79 -0.70 -6.54 -9.30
C ALA A 79 -1.54 -7.41 -10.25
N PRO A 80 -1.02 -8.58 -10.65
CA PRO A 80 -1.80 -9.58 -11.36
C PRO A 80 -2.80 -10.28 -10.44
N ALA A 81 -4.00 -10.53 -10.96
CA ALA A 81 -5.05 -11.27 -10.30
C ALA A 81 -5.75 -12.21 -11.29
N PHE A 82 -6.27 -13.29 -10.78
CA PHE A 82 -6.91 -14.33 -11.57
C PHE A 82 -8.11 -14.89 -10.83
N THR A 83 -9.25 -15.03 -11.50
CA THR A 83 -10.47 -15.64 -10.93
C THR A 83 -10.86 -16.86 -11.75
N TRP A 84 -11.16 -17.94 -11.06
CA TRP A 84 -11.70 -19.17 -11.60
C TRP A 84 -13.05 -19.50 -10.98
N LEU A 85 -14.05 -19.72 -11.82
CA LEU A 85 -15.41 -20.13 -11.47
C LEU A 85 -15.65 -21.53 -12.02
N PRO A 86 -15.30 -22.61 -11.30
CA PRO A 86 -15.48 -23.98 -11.78
C PRO A 86 -16.94 -24.35 -11.98
N ASN A 87 -17.85 -23.73 -11.25
CA ASN A 87 -19.29 -23.85 -11.32
C ASN A 87 -19.96 -22.58 -10.74
N GLU A 88 -21.30 -22.55 -10.73
CA GLU A 88 -22.08 -21.40 -10.24
C GLU A 88 -21.94 -21.18 -8.72
N ASP A 89 -21.60 -22.23 -7.97
CA ASP A 89 -21.50 -22.19 -6.51
C ASP A 89 -20.10 -21.90 -5.99
N THR A 90 -19.07 -21.96 -6.82
CA THR A 90 -17.68 -21.90 -6.39
C THR A 90 -16.91 -20.79 -7.10
N SER A 91 -16.23 -19.98 -6.33
CA SER A 91 -15.32 -18.93 -6.82
C SER A 91 -13.96 -19.04 -6.13
N PHE A 92 -12.89 -19.00 -6.91
CA PHE A 92 -11.52 -18.88 -6.41
C PHE A 92 -10.83 -17.71 -7.09
N THR A 93 -10.36 -16.75 -6.30
CA THR A 93 -9.63 -15.59 -6.80
C THR A 93 -8.23 -15.55 -6.20
N LEU A 94 -7.20 -15.70 -7.05
CA LEU A 94 -5.79 -15.47 -6.68
C LEU A 94 -5.48 -13.98 -6.81
N LEU A 95 -4.84 -13.41 -5.80
CA LEU A 95 -4.44 -12.01 -5.72
C LEU A 95 -2.94 -11.92 -5.43
N THR A 96 -2.21 -11.25 -6.28
CA THR A 96 -0.78 -11.03 -6.07
C THR A 96 -0.43 -9.57 -6.25
N SER A 97 0.67 -9.13 -5.64
CA SER A 97 1.22 -7.80 -5.88
C SER A 97 2.71 -7.77 -5.61
N TYR A 98 3.40 -6.94 -6.38
CA TYR A 98 4.79 -6.57 -6.14
C TYR A 98 4.93 -5.07 -6.28
N GLN A 99 5.63 -4.45 -5.33
CA GLN A 99 5.95 -3.03 -5.32
C GLN A 99 7.43 -2.84 -4.97
N ASN A 100 8.10 -1.99 -5.72
CA ASN A 100 9.45 -1.53 -5.41
C ASN A 100 9.48 0.00 -5.45
N ASP A 101 9.84 0.59 -4.32
CA ASP A 101 10.10 2.01 -4.15
C ASP A 101 11.62 2.20 -3.96
N PRO A 102 12.42 2.30 -5.04
CA PRO A 102 13.87 2.49 -4.92
C PRO A 102 14.22 3.82 -4.24
N LYS A 103 13.28 4.76 -4.24
CA LYS A 103 13.29 6.01 -3.48
C LYS A 103 11.90 6.24 -2.91
N ALA A 104 11.75 6.07 -1.59
CA ALA A 104 10.48 6.18 -0.87
C ALA A 104 10.30 7.55 -0.18
N GLY A 105 11.00 8.58 -0.66
CA GLY A 105 10.97 9.93 -0.10
C GLY A 105 12.00 10.16 1.00
N SER A 106 11.93 11.33 1.62
CA SER A 106 12.85 11.76 2.69
C SER A 106 12.21 11.63 4.07
N ARG A 107 13.04 11.37 5.05
CA ARG A 107 12.73 11.57 6.48
C ARG A 107 13.43 12.86 6.93
N ASN A 108 12.67 13.95 7.07
CA ASN A 108 13.21 15.28 7.34
C ASN A 108 12.76 15.78 8.73
N PHE A 109 13.54 15.46 9.76
CA PHE A 109 13.26 15.84 11.14
C PHE A 109 14.04 17.10 11.51
N LEU A 110 13.36 18.23 11.58
CA LEU A 110 13.93 19.55 11.82
C LEU A 110 13.80 19.98 13.29
N PRO A 111 14.75 20.79 13.83
CA PRO A 111 14.63 21.38 15.14
C PRO A 111 13.51 22.42 15.18
N ARG A 112 12.95 22.66 16.37
CA ARG A 112 11.91 23.70 16.58
C ARG A 112 12.46 25.11 16.34
N ALA A 113 13.72 25.35 16.72
CA ALA A 113 14.42 26.59 16.40
C ALA A 113 14.70 26.66 14.89
N GLY A 114 14.33 27.74 14.27
CA GLY A 114 14.39 27.94 12.84
C GLY A 114 13.20 27.37 12.04
N THR A 115 12.27 26.62 12.69
CA THR A 115 11.04 26.13 12.05
C THR A 115 9.77 26.64 12.71
N LEU A 116 9.56 26.35 13.99
CA LEU A 116 8.41 26.86 14.75
C LEU A 116 8.69 28.24 15.37
N PHE A 117 9.93 28.47 15.76
CA PHE A 117 10.39 29.74 16.35
C PHE A 117 11.57 30.26 15.53
N PRO A 118 11.64 31.58 15.25
CA PRO A 118 12.78 32.13 14.54
C PRO A 118 14.04 32.05 15.42
N THR A 119 15.18 31.95 14.78
CA THR A 119 16.50 32.23 15.36
C THR A 119 16.88 33.68 15.07
N SER A 120 18.04 34.15 15.52
CA SER A 120 18.55 35.48 15.11
C SER A 120 18.79 35.58 13.61
N ALA A 121 19.01 34.45 12.92
CA ALA A 121 19.09 34.36 11.47
C ALA A 121 17.72 34.18 10.76
N GLY A 122 16.60 34.14 11.53
CA GLY A 122 15.25 33.94 11.02
C GLY A 122 14.84 32.47 10.95
N TYR A 123 14.05 32.14 9.92
CA TYR A 123 13.58 30.78 9.64
C TYR A 123 14.44 30.11 8.57
N VAL A 124 14.59 28.77 8.67
CA VAL A 124 15.18 27.99 7.57
C VAL A 124 14.21 27.98 6.37
N PRO A 125 14.72 27.85 5.13
CA PRO A 125 13.85 27.67 3.96
C PRO A 125 12.88 26.50 4.15
N TYR A 126 11.63 26.66 3.67
CA TYR A 126 10.59 25.64 3.85
C TYR A 126 10.93 24.29 3.19
N ASP A 127 11.77 24.32 2.15
CA ASP A 127 12.26 23.16 1.39
C ASP A 127 13.58 22.60 1.95
N PHE A 128 14.04 23.13 3.10
CA PHE A 128 15.32 22.76 3.69
C PHE A 128 15.39 21.25 3.98
N ASN A 129 16.46 20.62 3.52
CA ASN A 129 16.79 19.22 3.80
C ASN A 129 17.92 19.16 4.83
N ILE A 130 17.61 18.66 6.02
CA ILE A 130 18.62 18.48 7.08
C ILE A 130 19.55 17.30 6.78
N SER A 131 19.12 16.37 5.95
CA SER A 131 19.90 15.18 5.64
C SER A 131 20.95 15.46 4.56
N GLU A 132 21.71 14.48 4.18
CA GLU A 132 22.78 14.56 3.20
C GLU A 132 22.44 13.66 2.02
N PRO A 133 22.22 14.21 0.78
CA PRO A 133 21.81 13.41 -0.37
C PRO A 133 22.73 12.23 -0.70
N SER A 134 24.04 12.39 -0.48
CA SER A 134 25.03 11.32 -0.70
C SER A 134 24.97 10.19 0.33
N PHE A 135 24.45 10.46 1.53
CA PHE A 135 24.24 9.48 2.60
C PHE A 135 22.84 8.87 2.56
N ASN A 136 21.85 9.62 2.07
CA ASN A 136 20.45 9.22 2.11
C ASN A 136 20.19 7.95 1.31
N LYS A 137 19.49 7.01 1.94
CA LYS A 137 18.88 5.86 1.33
C LYS A 137 17.46 5.73 1.83
N SER A 138 16.53 5.47 0.93
CA SER A 138 15.13 5.30 1.27
C SER A 138 14.56 4.28 0.28
N ARG A 139 14.67 3.00 0.61
CA ARG A 139 14.20 1.89 -0.22
C ARG A 139 13.11 1.13 0.52
N ARG A 140 12.06 0.78 -0.21
CA ARG A 140 11.02 -0.15 0.23
C ARG A 140 10.71 -1.13 -0.89
N GLU A 141 10.61 -2.40 -0.53
CA GLU A 141 10.14 -3.47 -1.39
C GLU A 141 9.05 -4.25 -0.67
N GLN A 142 7.99 -4.61 -1.39
CA GLN A 142 6.88 -5.37 -0.84
C GLN A 142 6.34 -6.34 -1.89
N ALA A 143 6.11 -7.56 -1.47
CA ALA A 143 5.43 -8.58 -2.25
C ALA A 143 4.29 -9.19 -1.45
N SER A 144 3.18 -9.48 -2.09
CA SER A 144 2.10 -10.22 -1.46
C SER A 144 1.50 -11.26 -2.39
N ILE A 145 1.04 -12.36 -1.79
CA ILE A 145 0.23 -13.40 -2.43
C ILE A 145 -0.91 -13.76 -1.49
N GLY A 146 -2.08 -13.95 -2.06
CA GLY A 146 -3.25 -14.36 -1.31
C GLY A 146 -4.35 -14.87 -2.21
N TYR A 147 -5.41 -15.40 -1.62
CA TYR A 147 -6.59 -15.80 -2.35
C TYR A 147 -7.87 -15.46 -1.59
N SER A 148 -8.97 -15.43 -2.32
CA SER A 148 -10.33 -15.46 -1.82
C SER A 148 -11.01 -16.67 -2.42
N PHE A 149 -11.53 -17.54 -1.56
CA PHE A 149 -12.31 -18.70 -1.93
C PHE A 149 -13.73 -18.53 -1.39
N GLU A 150 -14.73 -18.79 -2.22
CA GLU A 150 -16.14 -18.77 -1.84
C GLU A 150 -16.80 -20.03 -2.37
N HIS A 151 -17.64 -20.65 -1.52
CA HIS A 151 -18.45 -21.80 -1.91
C HIS A 151 -19.84 -21.73 -1.27
N ASN A 152 -20.88 -21.84 -2.09
CA ASN A 152 -22.26 -21.94 -1.67
C ASN A 152 -22.64 -23.41 -1.58
N PHE A 153 -22.80 -23.94 -0.38
CA PHE A 153 -23.30 -25.31 -0.18
C PHE A 153 -24.79 -25.42 -0.51
N SER A 154 -25.53 -24.33 -0.34
CA SER A 154 -26.93 -24.15 -0.69
C SER A 154 -27.29 -22.68 -0.69
N ASP A 155 -28.53 -22.33 -1.08
CA ASP A 155 -29.04 -20.95 -0.96
C ASP A 155 -28.99 -20.40 0.48
N ALA A 156 -28.95 -21.31 1.47
CA ALA A 156 -28.97 -20.97 2.88
C ALA A 156 -27.60 -21.01 3.58
N LEU A 157 -26.58 -21.63 2.96
CA LEU A 157 -25.28 -21.82 3.60
C LEU A 157 -24.14 -21.55 2.64
N SER A 158 -23.28 -20.60 3.00
CA SER A 158 -22.06 -20.27 2.24
C SER A 158 -20.84 -20.15 3.14
N PHE A 159 -19.68 -20.45 2.58
CA PHE A 159 -18.38 -20.33 3.21
C PHE A 159 -17.47 -19.44 2.38
N THR A 160 -16.78 -18.55 3.06
CA THR A 160 -15.75 -17.67 2.45
C THR A 160 -14.46 -17.81 3.25
N GLN A 161 -13.35 -17.98 2.54
CA GLN A 161 -12.01 -17.94 3.12
C GLN A 161 -11.13 -16.94 2.38
N ASN A 162 -10.50 -16.05 3.12
CA ASN A 162 -9.49 -15.14 2.61
C ASN A 162 -8.15 -15.44 3.29
N LEU A 163 -7.10 -15.57 2.48
CA LEU A 163 -5.74 -15.74 2.95
C LEU A 163 -4.83 -14.73 2.27
N ARG A 164 -3.90 -14.16 3.02
CA ARG A 164 -2.86 -13.29 2.47
C ARG A 164 -1.55 -13.48 3.24
N PHE A 165 -0.47 -13.59 2.49
CA PHE A 165 0.89 -13.44 2.97
C PHE A 165 1.50 -12.18 2.35
N THR A 166 2.17 -11.37 3.15
CA THR A 166 2.88 -10.16 2.72
C THR A 166 4.29 -10.18 3.29
N HIS A 167 5.26 -9.97 2.41
CA HIS A 167 6.66 -9.72 2.76
C HIS A 167 7.00 -8.27 2.45
N ARG A 168 7.65 -7.57 3.38
CA ARG A 168 8.12 -6.20 3.23
C ARG A 168 9.54 -6.06 3.74
N ASP A 169 10.39 -5.42 2.93
CA ASP A 169 11.77 -5.06 3.25
C ASP A 169 11.96 -3.55 3.10
N GLU A 170 12.54 -2.93 4.11
CA GLU A 170 12.81 -1.49 4.15
C GLU A 170 14.26 -1.23 4.57
N ASP A 171 14.92 -0.28 3.88
CA ASP A 171 16.28 0.15 4.17
C ASP A 171 16.37 1.67 4.08
N TYR A 172 16.54 2.32 5.25
CA TYR A 172 16.59 3.76 5.39
C TYR A 172 17.92 4.20 6.01
N LYS A 173 18.59 5.15 5.33
CA LYS A 173 19.71 5.92 5.86
C LYS A 173 19.38 7.39 5.76
N TYR A 174 19.48 8.11 6.85
CA TYR A 174 19.14 9.53 6.89
C TYR A 174 19.85 10.22 8.07
N LEU A 175 19.95 11.53 8.01
CA LEU A 175 20.45 12.33 9.10
C LEU A 175 19.28 13.03 9.80
N VAL A 176 19.34 13.08 11.12
CA VAL A 176 18.42 13.85 11.96
C VAL A 176 19.21 14.85 12.80
N TYR A 177 18.57 15.92 13.26
CA TYR A 177 19.23 16.78 14.23
C TYR A 177 19.40 16.03 15.55
N ASN A 178 20.53 16.27 16.22
CA ASN A 178 20.79 15.69 17.54
C ASN A 178 20.06 16.52 18.61
N VAL A 179 18.98 15.97 19.19
CA VAL A 179 18.15 16.64 20.20
C VAL A 179 18.92 17.06 21.47
N ASN A 180 20.05 16.40 21.76
CA ASN A 180 20.89 16.66 22.93
C ASN A 180 21.97 17.71 22.68
N SER A 181 22.12 18.18 21.43
CA SER A 181 23.08 19.24 21.12
C SER A 181 22.42 20.60 21.06
N LYS A 182 23.22 21.61 21.41
CA LYS A 182 22.79 22.99 21.26
C LYS A 182 22.69 23.33 19.77
N VAL A 183 21.55 23.82 19.35
CA VAL A 183 21.33 24.44 18.04
C VAL A 183 21.67 25.92 18.20
N ASN A 184 22.60 26.42 17.42
CA ASN A 184 22.82 27.86 17.31
C ASN A 184 22.19 28.38 16.00
N ASP A 185 22.26 29.69 15.77
CA ASP A 185 21.57 30.37 14.68
C ASP A 185 22.09 29.97 13.26
N HIS A 186 23.22 29.28 13.19
CA HIS A 186 23.87 28.97 11.89
C HIS A 186 24.24 27.48 11.75
N THR A 187 24.22 26.69 12.83
CA THR A 187 24.68 25.31 12.79
C THR A 187 23.77 24.39 13.60
N VAL A 188 23.61 23.18 13.11
CA VAL A 188 22.91 22.10 13.77
C VAL A 188 23.80 20.84 13.74
N THR A 189 23.96 20.20 14.88
CA THR A 189 24.64 18.91 14.95
C THR A 189 23.66 17.82 14.50
N ARG A 190 24.10 16.98 13.59
CA ARG A 190 23.31 15.88 13.03
C ARG A 190 23.80 14.53 13.56
N MET A 191 22.89 13.59 13.61
CA MET A 191 23.13 12.20 13.95
C MET A 191 22.74 11.31 12.78
N ALA A 192 23.59 10.38 12.41
CA ALA A 192 23.31 9.40 11.36
C ALA A 192 22.41 8.28 11.89
N GLN A 193 21.38 7.95 11.13
CA GLN A 193 20.49 6.83 11.38
C GLN A 193 20.57 5.84 10.21
N HIS A 194 20.57 4.56 10.52
CA HIS A 194 20.42 3.48 9.57
C HIS A 194 19.42 2.48 10.13
N GLU A 195 18.30 2.31 9.48
CA GLU A 195 17.23 1.41 9.86
C GLU A 195 17.00 0.40 8.75
N THR A 196 17.02 -0.87 9.09
CA THR A 196 16.57 -1.96 8.22
C THR A 196 15.42 -2.67 8.92
N GLN A 197 14.34 -2.90 8.18
CA GLN A 197 13.18 -3.59 8.70
C GLN A 197 12.70 -4.63 7.69
N MET A 198 12.53 -5.86 8.16
CA MET A 198 11.90 -6.94 7.42
C MET A 198 10.64 -7.36 8.17
N THR A 199 9.53 -7.41 7.46
CA THR A 199 8.24 -7.79 8.03
C THR A 199 7.61 -8.89 7.19
N ASN A 200 7.15 -9.96 7.85
CA ASN A 200 6.35 -11.01 7.27
C ASN A 200 4.99 -11.03 7.98
N GLU A 201 3.93 -10.87 7.22
CA GLU A 201 2.56 -10.87 7.73
C GLU A 201 1.79 -12.02 7.09
N PHE A 202 1.10 -12.78 7.90
CA PHE A 202 0.20 -13.84 7.46
C PHE A 202 -1.17 -13.60 8.08
N GLY A 203 -2.19 -13.50 7.24
CA GLY A 203 -3.58 -13.34 7.65
C GLY A 203 -4.47 -14.39 7.02
N VAL A 204 -5.37 -14.95 7.81
CA VAL A 204 -6.46 -15.80 7.35
C VAL A 204 -7.75 -15.35 8.00
N ASP A 205 -8.82 -15.31 7.21
CA ASP A 205 -10.16 -14.99 7.62
C ASP A 205 -11.11 -16.07 7.07
N ASN A 206 -11.90 -16.69 7.93
CA ASN A 206 -12.89 -17.70 7.57
C ASN A 206 -14.26 -17.19 8.01
N GLN A 207 -15.23 -17.27 7.12
CA GLN A 207 -16.59 -16.83 7.37
C GLN A 207 -17.57 -17.91 6.94
N LEU A 208 -18.46 -18.30 7.84
CA LEU A 208 -19.60 -19.16 7.54
C LEU A 208 -20.88 -18.33 7.68
N LYS A 209 -21.63 -18.21 6.60
CA LYS A 209 -22.90 -17.47 6.58
C LYS A 209 -24.05 -18.46 6.46
N GLY A 210 -24.98 -18.39 7.43
CA GLY A 210 -26.22 -19.15 7.44
C GLY A 210 -27.45 -18.24 7.33
N LEU A 211 -28.43 -18.66 6.52
CA LEU A 211 -29.74 -18.01 6.37
C LEU A 211 -30.81 -19.00 6.80
N PHE A 212 -31.71 -18.59 7.69
CA PHE A 212 -32.86 -19.42 8.07
C PHE A 212 -34.03 -18.56 8.57
N ASP A 213 -35.23 -19.10 8.49
CA ASP A 213 -36.45 -18.41 8.89
C ASP A 213 -37.07 -19.07 10.13
N THR A 214 -37.58 -18.26 11.06
CA THR A 214 -38.45 -18.71 12.15
C THR A 214 -39.80 -17.99 12.04
N GLY A 215 -40.76 -18.66 11.40
CA GLY A 215 -42.03 -18.04 11.04
C GLY A 215 -41.84 -16.92 10.01
N GLU A 216 -42.23 -15.70 10.37
CA GLU A 216 -42.09 -14.51 9.50
C GLU A 216 -40.73 -13.81 9.67
N VAL A 217 -39.91 -14.24 10.61
CA VAL A 217 -38.60 -13.61 10.92
C VAL A 217 -37.51 -14.29 10.15
N LYS A 218 -36.77 -13.48 9.32
CA LYS A 218 -35.59 -13.93 8.60
C LYS A 218 -34.33 -13.67 9.40
N HIS A 219 -33.48 -14.70 9.53
CA HIS A 219 -32.23 -14.64 10.25
C HIS A 219 -31.04 -14.75 9.29
N THR A 220 -30.02 -13.94 9.54
CA THR A 220 -28.68 -14.07 8.94
C THR A 220 -27.70 -14.25 10.07
N VAL A 221 -26.98 -15.35 10.08
CA VAL A 221 -25.91 -15.64 11.06
C VAL A 221 -24.59 -15.65 10.32
N LEU A 222 -23.60 -14.98 10.87
CA LEU A 222 -22.22 -14.95 10.40
C LEU A 222 -21.30 -15.37 11.54
N GLY A 223 -20.49 -16.39 11.31
CA GLY A 223 -19.49 -16.91 12.24
C GLY A 223 -18.12 -17.07 11.61
#